data_8780e3c150e59b24126e9d34180da8f9
#
_entry.id   8780e3c150e59b24126e9d34180da8f9
#
_cell.length_a   1.000
_cell.length_b   1.000
_cell.length_c   1.000
_cell.angle_alpha   90.00
_cell.angle_beta   90.00
_cell.angle_gamma   90.00
#
_symmetry.space_group_name_H-M   'P 1'
#
loop_
_entity.id
_entity.type
_entity.pdbx_description
1 polymer ?
#
loop_
_entity_poly.entity_id
_entity_poly.type
_entity_poly.pdbx_seq_one_letter_code
_entity_poly.pdbx_strand_id
1 'polypeptide(L)'
;MLFIFIEKLYKKQRILYVTAFLFTLLILLTMRIYKLQLHPSEKVQSSYQNHQEENITNLDYMILDCNGKDLMKYDKKYVLVIDVKPFTLNNYEETLEDLMALNFIMKSEDPQFNYSNIMKQGGKVYYNISEDTYNKINKLKNIKGIYTYISDTVDKKKAWSIENMLSKICEGNNAEGTIEGDLYNYLKNNETPKGEFYLDDKAIYSKQSVSVSDENRNLRLTIDKDMQDKVEEVLDSDKYNYLKNIGVIIMESDSGKIKSMVQKDESEANINLGIEQMGYEPGSIYKIITLSSALECGIININDTYTCKGDICKTPHGKITVEKAFEISCNDVFAQIGSKLGYDKLMEYSKSQGLYNRVLNFAGTNRNEA
;
A
#
# COMPACT_ATOMS: atom_id res chain seq x y z
N MET A 1 69.66 33.31 -21.63
CA MET A 1 69.32 31.91 -21.21
C MET A 1 69.25 31.78 -19.69
N LEU A 2 70.13 32.33 -18.92
CA LEU A 2 70.15 32.26 -17.44
C LEU A 2 68.91 32.91 -16.77
N PHE A 3 68.45 34.04 -17.28
CA PHE A 3 67.30 34.79 -16.76
C PHE A 3 65.95 33.99 -16.86
N ILE A 4 65.73 33.31 -17.97
CA ILE A 4 64.55 32.46 -18.20
C ILE A 4 64.56 31.24 -17.32
N PHE A 5 65.75 30.71 -16.97
CA PHE A 5 65.90 29.57 -16.07
C PHE A 5 65.60 29.96 -14.61
N ILE A 6 66.03 31.13 -14.18
CA ILE A 6 65.76 31.66 -12.84
C ILE A 6 64.24 31.99 -12.69
N GLU A 7 63.59 32.53 -13.66
CA GLU A 7 62.16 32.82 -13.65
C GLU A 7 61.28 31.53 -13.61
N LYS A 8 61.73 30.49 -14.33
CA LYS A 8 61.08 29.17 -14.30
C LYS A 8 61.26 28.47 -12.93
N LEU A 9 62.42 28.64 -12.28
CA LEU A 9 62.66 28.11 -10.93
C LEU A 9 61.81 28.84 -9.88
N TYR A 10 61.69 30.17 -9.99
CA TYR A 10 60.84 30.98 -9.10
C TYR A 10 59.35 30.64 -9.26
N LYS A 11 58.87 30.40 -10.46
CA LYS A 11 57.52 29.92 -10.71
C LYS A 11 57.25 28.52 -10.10
N LYS A 12 58.19 27.58 -10.25
CA LYS A 12 58.11 26.25 -9.64
C LYS A 12 58.07 26.31 -8.12
N GLN A 13 58.91 27.15 -7.51
CA GLN A 13 58.91 27.33 -6.04
C GLN A 13 57.61 27.95 -5.54
N ARG A 14 57.05 28.94 -6.25
CA ARG A 14 55.73 29.55 -5.91
C ARG A 14 54.60 28.52 -5.99
N ILE A 15 54.57 27.69 -7.02
CA ILE A 15 53.56 26.60 -7.16
C ILE A 15 53.72 25.64 -6.00
N LEU A 16 54.95 25.27 -5.64
CA LEU A 16 55.19 24.34 -4.51
C LEU A 16 54.70 24.91 -3.17
N TYR A 17 54.92 26.20 -2.92
CA TYR A 17 54.44 26.87 -1.70
C TYR A 17 52.91 26.96 -1.69
N VAL A 18 52.25 27.25 -2.81
CA VAL A 18 50.78 27.29 -2.90
C VAL A 18 50.21 25.90 -2.69
N THR A 19 50.81 24.87 -3.30
CA THR A 19 50.34 23.49 -3.13
C THR A 19 50.54 23.00 -1.69
N ALA A 20 51.68 23.30 -1.05
CA ALA A 20 51.92 22.98 0.34
C ALA A 20 50.97 23.69 1.28
N PHE A 21 50.62 24.95 1.02
CA PHE A 21 49.62 25.71 1.77
C PHE A 21 48.22 25.12 1.63
N LEU A 22 47.80 24.76 0.41
CA LEU A 22 46.52 24.09 0.18
C LEU A 22 46.43 22.74 0.88
N PHE A 23 47.54 21.97 0.83
CA PHE A 23 47.59 20.67 1.50
C PHE A 23 47.53 20.81 3.04
N THR A 24 48.18 21.81 3.61
CA THR A 24 48.08 22.13 5.04
C THR A 24 46.67 22.54 5.45
N LEU A 25 46.03 23.32 4.59
CA LEU A 25 44.62 23.76 4.79
C LEU A 25 43.66 22.58 4.74
N LEU A 26 43.88 21.64 3.81
CA LEU A 26 43.10 20.41 3.70
C LEU A 26 43.25 19.52 4.93
N ILE A 27 44.50 19.37 5.45
CA ILE A 27 44.79 18.62 6.66
C ILE A 27 44.10 19.26 7.88
N LEU A 28 44.11 20.58 7.99
CA LEU A 28 43.42 21.30 9.07
C LEU A 28 41.91 21.14 8.98
N LEU A 29 41.33 21.16 7.78
CA LEU A 29 39.92 20.91 7.54
C LEU A 29 39.55 19.48 7.92
N THR A 30 40.31 18.49 7.49
CA THR A 30 40.02 17.08 7.83
C THR A 30 40.16 16.83 9.34
N MET A 31 41.17 17.40 10.01
CA MET A 31 41.27 17.35 11.47
C MET A 31 40.08 18.00 12.17
N ARG A 32 39.59 19.13 11.64
CA ARG A 32 38.42 19.81 12.20
C ARG A 32 37.15 19.00 12.03
N ILE A 33 36.94 18.39 10.85
CA ILE A 33 35.78 17.49 10.59
C ILE A 33 35.85 16.28 11.51
N TYR A 34 37.04 15.64 11.63
CA TYR A 34 37.26 14.51 12.52
C TYR A 34 36.95 14.86 13.98
N LYS A 35 37.43 16.03 14.45
CA LYS A 35 37.14 16.51 15.80
C LYS A 35 35.64 16.80 16.02
N LEU A 36 34.93 17.34 15.02
CA LEU A 36 33.51 17.58 15.09
C LEU A 36 32.68 16.30 15.07
N GLN A 37 33.14 15.25 14.39
CA GLN A 37 32.50 13.94 14.38
C GLN A 37 32.67 13.18 15.69
N LEU A 38 33.85 13.20 16.28
CA LEU A 38 34.16 12.48 17.54
C LEU A 38 33.74 13.24 18.80
N HIS A 39 33.78 14.57 18.74
CA HIS A 39 33.43 15.46 19.85
C HIS A 39 32.57 16.61 19.33
N PRO A 40 31.30 16.33 18.97
CA PRO A 40 30.39 17.40 18.56
C PRO A 40 30.26 18.44 19.69
N SER A 41 30.24 19.72 19.31
CA SER A 41 30.06 20.80 20.30
C SER A 41 28.70 20.61 21.01
N GLU A 42 28.61 21.08 22.27
CA GLU A 42 27.37 21.02 23.06
C GLU A 42 26.14 21.55 22.28
N LYS A 43 26.35 22.56 21.45
CA LYS A 43 25.33 23.14 20.57
C LYS A 43 24.85 22.15 19.48
N VAL A 44 25.75 21.39 18.90
CA VAL A 44 25.43 20.36 17.90
C VAL A 44 24.78 19.15 18.58
N GLN A 45 25.31 18.74 19.75
CA GLN A 45 24.65 17.71 20.56
C GLN A 45 23.26 18.10 21.02
N SER A 46 23.07 19.36 21.45
CA SER A 46 21.74 19.85 21.86
C SER A 46 20.75 19.92 20.69
N SER A 47 21.19 20.31 19.49
CA SER A 47 20.33 20.32 18.31
C SER A 47 19.92 18.92 17.87
N TYR A 48 20.82 17.94 17.95
CA TYR A 48 20.47 16.53 17.70
C TYR A 48 19.54 15.93 18.77
N GLN A 49 19.72 16.31 20.03
CA GLN A 49 18.84 15.86 21.12
C GLN A 49 17.46 16.53 21.10
N ASN A 50 17.36 17.70 20.46
CA ASN A 50 16.13 18.46 20.37
C ASN A 50 15.28 18.08 19.13
N HIS A 51 15.80 17.27 18.24
CA HIS A 51 15.11 16.77 17.05
C HIS A 51 14.64 15.32 17.27
N GLN A 52 13.36 15.08 17.05
CA GLN A 52 12.74 13.78 17.16
C GLN A 52 12.03 13.43 15.86
N GLU A 53 12.19 12.19 15.41
CA GLU A 53 11.51 11.64 14.25
C GLU A 53 10.59 10.51 14.67
N GLU A 54 9.37 10.52 14.18
CA GLU A 54 8.38 9.48 14.45
C GLU A 54 7.77 8.98 13.14
N ASN A 55 7.63 7.67 12.99
CA ASN A 55 6.94 7.10 11.83
C ASN A 55 5.44 7.44 11.91
N ILE A 56 4.96 8.21 10.93
CA ILE A 56 3.57 8.65 10.87
C ILE A 56 2.68 7.74 10.03
N THR A 57 3.24 6.68 9.48
CA THR A 57 2.52 5.63 8.76
C THR A 57 3.25 4.30 8.93
N ASN A 58 2.56 3.20 8.69
CA ASN A 58 3.17 1.86 8.66
C ASN A 58 3.54 1.41 7.25
N LEU A 59 3.41 2.28 6.25
CA LEU A 59 3.76 2.00 4.86
C LEU A 59 4.72 3.06 4.32
N ASP A 60 5.56 2.65 3.40
CA ASP A 60 6.54 3.45 2.67
C ASP A 60 6.13 3.75 1.22
N TYR A 61 4.92 3.35 0.82
CA TYR A 61 4.33 3.60 -0.49
C TYR A 61 2.83 3.87 -0.39
N MET A 62 2.28 4.47 -1.42
CA MET A 62 0.83 4.61 -1.64
C MET A 62 0.39 3.78 -2.84
N ILE A 63 -0.87 3.34 -2.81
CA ILE A 63 -1.54 2.72 -3.96
C ILE A 63 -2.54 3.72 -4.51
N LEU A 64 -2.27 4.20 -5.71
CA LEU A 64 -3.04 5.24 -6.36
C LEU A 64 -3.95 4.64 -7.43
N ASP A 65 -5.11 5.25 -7.61
CA ASP A 65 -6.01 4.95 -8.72
C ASP A 65 -5.49 5.50 -10.06
N CYS A 66 -6.24 5.29 -11.13
CA CYS A 66 -5.88 5.77 -12.47
C CYS A 66 -5.84 7.31 -12.57
N ASN A 67 -6.45 8.03 -11.64
CA ASN A 67 -6.50 9.49 -11.57
C ASN A 67 -5.49 10.08 -10.55
N GLY A 68 -4.77 9.22 -9.82
CA GLY A 68 -3.83 9.62 -8.77
C GLY A 68 -4.47 9.79 -7.39
N LYS A 69 -5.72 9.34 -7.18
CA LYS A 69 -6.37 9.31 -5.87
C LYS A 69 -5.86 8.11 -5.08
N ASP A 70 -5.64 8.30 -3.79
CA ASP A 70 -5.24 7.21 -2.89
C ASP A 70 -6.36 6.18 -2.74
N LEU A 71 -6.04 4.92 -3.01
CA LEU A 71 -6.95 3.78 -2.87
C LEU A 71 -6.94 3.18 -1.46
N MET A 72 -5.98 3.55 -0.61
CA MET A 72 -5.79 2.95 0.69
C MET A 72 -6.81 3.49 1.70
N LYS A 73 -7.24 2.62 2.62
CA LYS A 73 -8.04 2.99 3.79
C LYS A 73 -7.13 2.98 5.02
N TYR A 74 -7.10 4.09 5.74
CA TYR A 74 -6.24 4.27 6.91
C TYR A 74 -7.04 4.27 8.19
N ASP A 75 -6.55 3.54 9.17
CA ASP A 75 -6.98 3.66 10.56
C ASP A 75 -6.05 4.66 11.27
N LYS A 76 -6.62 5.70 11.86
CA LYS A 76 -5.86 6.70 12.59
C LYS A 76 -5.54 6.22 13.99
N LYS A 77 -4.26 6.22 14.35
CA LYS A 77 -3.80 6.03 15.71
C LYS A 77 -3.29 7.36 16.24
N TYR A 78 -3.83 7.76 17.38
CA TYR A 78 -3.40 8.96 18.07
C TYR A 78 -2.38 8.56 19.14
N VAL A 79 -1.22 9.18 19.09
CA VAL A 79 -0.10 8.84 19.98
C VAL A 79 0.31 10.07 20.80
N LEU A 80 0.42 9.88 22.11
CA LEU A 80 1.10 10.79 23.02
C LEU A 80 2.50 10.26 23.28
N VAL A 81 3.50 11.11 23.12
CA VAL A 81 4.89 10.81 23.49
C VAL A 81 5.30 11.71 24.65
N ILE A 82 5.88 11.12 25.66
CA ILE A 82 6.51 11.82 26.78
C ILE A 82 8.01 11.54 26.69
N ASP A 83 8.78 12.55 26.34
CA ASP A 83 10.22 12.52 26.43
C ASP A 83 10.61 12.81 27.89
N VAL A 84 11.00 11.76 28.59
CA VAL A 84 11.16 11.78 30.05
C VAL A 84 12.20 12.80 30.51
N LYS A 85 13.27 13.00 29.76
CA LYS A 85 14.33 13.92 30.17
C LYS A 85 13.87 15.39 30.19
N PRO A 86 13.39 15.99 29.07
CA PRO A 86 12.86 17.34 29.09
C PRO A 86 11.60 17.47 29.95
N PHE A 87 10.76 16.41 30.00
CA PHE A 87 9.58 16.39 30.86
C PHE A 87 9.92 16.52 32.36
N THR A 88 10.93 15.78 32.81
CA THR A 88 11.33 15.79 34.23
C THR A 88 12.08 17.06 34.61
N LEU A 89 12.92 17.60 33.73
CA LEU A 89 13.80 18.70 34.01
C LEU A 89 13.13 20.06 33.88
N ASN A 90 12.00 20.20 33.21
CA ASN A 90 11.43 21.51 32.86
C ASN A 90 9.99 21.72 33.36
N ASN A 91 9.37 20.73 34.01
CA ASN A 91 8.06 20.91 34.63
C ASN A 91 8.21 21.17 36.12
N TYR A 92 7.81 22.35 36.56
CA TYR A 92 7.88 22.85 37.94
C TYR A 92 6.51 23.32 38.41
N GLU A 93 6.48 24.11 39.49
CA GLU A 93 5.26 24.65 40.09
C GLU A 93 4.39 25.42 39.09
N GLU A 94 4.99 26.12 38.15
CA GLU A 94 4.29 26.90 37.11
C GLU A 94 3.49 26.03 36.13
N THR A 95 3.84 24.75 35.99
CA THR A 95 3.18 23.81 35.09
C THR A 95 2.29 22.79 35.81
N LEU A 96 2.18 22.92 37.13
CA LEU A 96 1.50 21.94 37.97
C LEU A 96 0.03 21.76 37.62
N GLU A 97 -0.67 22.85 37.30
CA GLU A 97 -2.08 22.79 36.88
C GLU A 97 -2.27 21.96 35.61
N ASP A 98 -1.45 22.22 34.60
CA ASP A 98 -1.48 21.46 33.33
C ASP A 98 -1.03 20.00 33.54
N LEU A 99 -0.07 19.71 34.42
CA LEU A 99 0.31 18.34 34.79
C LEU A 99 -0.81 17.58 35.49
N MET A 100 -1.55 18.24 36.36
CA MET A 100 -2.72 17.64 37.00
C MET A 100 -3.83 17.39 36.00
N ALA A 101 -4.05 18.32 35.07
CA ALA A 101 -4.98 18.13 33.95
C ALA A 101 -4.56 16.96 33.04
N LEU A 102 -3.29 16.86 32.68
CA LEU A 102 -2.76 15.71 31.93
C LEU A 102 -3.02 14.40 32.68
N ASN A 103 -2.72 14.36 33.99
CA ASN A 103 -2.93 13.15 34.77
C ASN A 103 -4.40 12.74 34.85
N PHE A 104 -5.30 13.73 34.96
CA PHE A 104 -6.74 13.47 34.94
C PHE A 104 -7.23 12.96 33.59
N ILE A 105 -6.80 13.60 32.51
CA ILE A 105 -7.14 13.20 31.13
C ILE A 105 -6.62 11.78 30.84
N MET A 106 -5.36 11.51 31.16
CA MET A 106 -4.73 10.22 30.86
C MET A 106 -5.29 9.05 31.69
N LYS A 107 -5.86 9.30 32.86
CA LYS A 107 -6.52 8.23 33.64
C LYS A 107 -7.76 7.65 32.97
N SER A 108 -8.34 8.32 31.99
CA SER A 108 -9.41 7.74 31.17
C SER A 108 -8.91 6.70 30.18
N GLU A 109 -7.64 6.78 29.77
CA GLU A 109 -6.99 5.83 28.87
C GLU A 109 -6.24 4.72 29.65
N ASP A 110 -5.50 5.13 30.69
CA ASP A 110 -4.76 4.24 31.57
C ASP A 110 -5.02 4.62 33.04
N PRO A 111 -5.83 3.84 33.77
CA PRO A 111 -6.11 4.10 35.17
C PRO A 111 -4.88 4.14 36.09
N GLN A 112 -3.77 3.52 35.67
CA GLN A 112 -2.51 3.50 36.41
C GLN A 112 -1.57 4.66 36.02
N PHE A 113 -1.98 5.51 35.08
CA PHE A 113 -1.17 6.65 34.65
C PHE A 113 -0.84 7.55 35.85
N ASN A 114 0.46 7.84 35.99
CA ASN A 114 0.98 8.75 36.99
C ASN A 114 2.25 9.41 36.49
N TYR A 115 2.19 10.73 36.26
CA TYR A 115 3.34 11.49 35.76
C TYR A 115 4.56 11.40 36.67
N SER A 116 4.40 11.28 38.00
CA SER A 116 5.53 11.13 38.93
C SER A 116 6.28 9.81 38.76
N ASN A 117 5.60 8.75 38.31
CA ASN A 117 6.23 7.48 37.99
C ASN A 117 6.96 7.55 36.65
N ILE A 118 6.44 8.30 35.69
CA ILE A 118 7.06 8.51 34.39
C ILE A 118 8.37 9.30 34.56
N MET A 119 8.39 10.31 35.41
CA MET A 119 9.60 11.09 35.72
C MET A 119 10.77 10.27 36.27
N LYS A 120 10.52 9.04 36.74
CA LYS A 120 11.55 8.11 37.23
C LYS A 120 12.10 7.16 36.16
N GLN A 121 11.48 7.19 34.98
CA GLN A 121 11.88 6.35 33.84
C GLN A 121 12.99 7.04 33.03
N GLY A 122 13.41 6.42 31.95
CA GLY A 122 14.36 6.98 31.00
C GLY A 122 13.85 6.83 29.56
N GLY A 123 14.34 7.70 28.67
CA GLY A 123 13.98 7.65 27.26
C GLY A 123 12.61 8.26 26.95
N LYS A 124 11.88 7.67 26.02
CA LYS A 124 10.55 8.09 25.63
C LYS A 124 9.50 7.08 26.07
N VAL A 125 8.33 7.55 26.46
CA VAL A 125 7.17 6.72 26.78
C VAL A 125 6.05 7.04 25.78
N TYR A 126 5.47 6.00 25.19
CA TYR A 126 4.44 6.11 24.16
C TYR A 126 3.11 5.61 24.70
N TYR A 127 2.05 6.37 24.46
CA TYR A 127 0.68 6.00 24.78
C TYR A 127 -0.19 6.08 23.52
N ASN A 128 -0.87 4.99 23.20
CA ASN A 128 -1.99 5.05 22.24
C ASN A 128 -3.19 5.62 22.98
N ILE A 129 -3.77 6.68 22.45
CA ILE A 129 -4.86 7.44 23.09
C ILE A 129 -6.04 7.58 22.13
N SER A 130 -7.21 7.87 22.67
CA SER A 130 -8.39 8.19 21.87
C SER A 130 -8.28 9.56 21.19
N GLU A 131 -9.07 9.80 20.16
CA GLU A 131 -9.15 11.11 19.49
C GLU A 131 -9.57 12.23 20.45
N ASP A 132 -10.51 11.93 21.35
CA ASP A 132 -10.96 12.90 22.37
C ASP A 132 -9.83 13.30 23.33
N THR A 133 -9.08 12.31 23.78
CA THR A 133 -7.89 12.52 24.63
C THR A 133 -6.80 13.30 23.90
N TYR A 134 -6.53 12.97 22.63
CA TYR A 134 -5.61 13.72 21.78
C TYR A 134 -6.01 15.20 21.69
N ASN A 135 -7.28 15.48 21.43
CA ASN A 135 -7.79 16.84 21.32
C ASN A 135 -7.74 17.61 22.65
N LYS A 136 -7.92 16.92 23.78
CA LYS A 136 -7.79 17.52 25.11
C LYS A 136 -6.33 17.85 25.46
N ILE A 137 -5.41 16.93 25.19
CA ILE A 137 -3.97 17.12 25.46
C ILE A 137 -3.41 18.26 24.62
N ASN A 138 -3.78 18.39 23.37
CA ASN A 138 -3.32 19.48 22.50
C ASN A 138 -3.77 20.88 22.91
N LYS A 139 -4.72 20.98 23.86
CA LYS A 139 -5.10 22.27 24.50
C LYS A 139 -4.19 22.65 25.65
N LEU A 140 -3.43 21.71 26.19
CA LEU A 140 -2.46 21.96 27.27
C LEU A 140 -1.16 22.49 26.66
N LYS A 141 -0.94 23.82 26.76
CA LYS A 141 0.15 24.52 26.06
C LYS A 141 1.46 24.60 26.82
N ASN A 142 1.42 24.40 28.14
CA ASN A 142 2.58 24.68 28.99
C ASN A 142 3.33 23.46 29.47
N ILE A 143 2.85 22.24 29.14
CA ILE A 143 3.56 21.01 29.52
C ILE A 143 4.82 20.85 28.66
N LYS A 144 5.93 20.65 29.35
CA LYS A 144 7.25 20.50 28.74
C LYS A 144 7.53 19.04 28.42
N GLY A 145 8.25 18.81 27.32
CA GLY A 145 8.73 17.48 26.98
C GLY A 145 7.65 16.49 26.50
N ILE A 146 6.48 16.98 26.06
CA ILE A 146 5.45 16.13 25.45
C ILE A 146 5.15 16.57 24.01
N TYR A 147 4.74 15.64 23.19
CA TYR A 147 4.15 15.91 21.88
C TYR A 147 3.17 14.82 21.49
N THR A 148 2.31 15.13 20.55
CA THR A 148 1.32 14.21 20.03
C THR A 148 1.44 14.14 18.52
N TYR A 149 1.14 12.96 17.96
CA TYR A 149 1.02 12.82 16.52
C TYR A 149 -0.08 11.82 16.14
N ILE A 150 -0.49 11.90 14.89
CA ILE A 150 -1.40 10.94 14.28
C ILE A 150 -0.55 10.03 13.39
N SER A 151 -0.69 8.73 13.59
CA SER A 151 -0.11 7.72 12.72
C SER A 151 -1.22 7.09 11.89
N ASP A 152 -1.16 7.28 10.58
CA ASP A 152 -2.04 6.62 9.63
C ASP A 152 -1.54 5.18 9.40
N THR A 153 -2.34 4.22 9.79
CA THR A 153 -1.98 2.80 9.65
C THR A 153 -2.96 2.09 8.74
N VAL A 154 -2.45 1.28 7.85
CA VAL A 154 -3.26 0.39 7.04
C VAL A 154 -3.48 -0.91 7.79
N ASP A 155 -4.74 -1.29 7.99
CA ASP A 155 -5.09 -2.60 8.54
C ASP A 155 -5.04 -3.65 7.42
N LYS A 156 -3.91 -4.33 7.34
CA LYS A 156 -3.65 -5.39 6.36
C LYS A 156 -4.57 -6.59 6.48
N LYS A 157 -5.39 -6.69 7.54
CA LYS A 157 -6.35 -7.78 7.72
C LYS A 157 -7.73 -7.44 7.16
N LYS A 158 -8.03 -6.17 7.00
CA LYS A 158 -9.26 -5.76 6.36
C LYS A 158 -9.16 -6.06 4.87
N ALA A 159 -10.14 -6.73 4.39
CA ALA A 159 -10.21 -7.34 3.07
C ALA A 159 -10.25 -6.40 1.89
N TRP A 160 -10.29 -5.16 2.12
CA TRP A 160 -10.26 -4.19 1.04
C TRP A 160 -8.94 -4.19 0.26
N SER A 161 -8.37 -5.28 0.19
CA SER A 161 -6.96 -5.35 0.15
C SER A 161 -6.45 -5.81 -1.19
N ILE A 162 -6.49 -4.90 -2.11
CA ILE A 162 -5.33 -4.62 -2.95
C ILE A 162 -4.08 -4.66 -2.06
N GLU A 163 -4.16 -4.16 -0.84
CA GLU A 163 -3.12 -4.23 0.18
C GLU A 163 -2.76 -5.64 0.63
N ASN A 164 -3.69 -6.58 0.71
CA ASN A 164 -3.36 -7.97 1.05
C ASN A 164 -2.54 -8.66 -0.03
N MET A 165 -2.74 -8.30 -1.29
CA MET A 165 -1.84 -8.69 -2.36
C MET A 165 -0.45 -8.11 -2.14
N LEU A 166 -0.38 -6.83 -1.76
CA LEU A 166 0.86 -6.08 -1.63
C LEU A 166 1.50 -6.24 -0.24
N SER A 167 0.76 -6.66 0.79
CA SER A 167 1.31 -6.90 2.13
C SER A 167 2.35 -8.01 2.15
N LYS A 168 2.24 -8.98 1.28
CA LYS A 168 3.24 -10.05 1.12
C LYS A 168 4.54 -9.56 0.49
N ILE A 169 4.51 -8.43 -0.21
CA ILE A 169 5.69 -7.83 -0.84
C ILE A 169 6.71 -7.35 0.19
N CYS A 170 6.23 -6.81 1.30
CA CYS A 170 7.10 -6.24 2.34
C CYS A 170 7.66 -7.29 3.32
N GLU A 171 7.24 -8.54 3.25
CA GLU A 171 7.67 -9.61 4.17
C GLU A 171 8.97 -10.31 3.78
N GLY A 172 9.64 -9.85 2.74
CA GLY A 172 11.06 -10.16 2.47
C GLY A 172 11.39 -11.51 1.80
N ASN A 173 10.40 -12.34 1.47
CA ASN A 173 10.62 -13.66 0.85
C ASN A 173 9.91 -13.78 -0.53
N ASN A 174 10.10 -12.76 -1.36
CA ASN A 174 9.45 -12.72 -2.67
C ASN A 174 10.27 -13.52 -3.69
N ALA A 175 9.66 -14.55 -4.26
CA ALA A 175 10.31 -15.37 -5.28
C ALA A 175 10.59 -14.55 -6.54
N GLU A 176 11.77 -14.73 -7.12
CA GLU A 176 12.15 -14.13 -8.39
C GLU A 176 11.20 -14.57 -9.51
N GLY A 177 10.80 -13.62 -10.37
CA GLY A 177 9.88 -13.86 -11.47
C GLY A 177 8.40 -13.92 -11.07
N THR A 178 8.06 -13.50 -9.87
CA THR A 178 6.68 -13.31 -9.41
C THR A 178 6.32 -11.83 -9.33
N ILE A 179 5.02 -11.51 -9.37
CA ILE A 179 4.55 -10.12 -9.26
C ILE A 179 4.98 -9.49 -7.93
N GLU A 180 4.97 -10.25 -6.85
CA GLU A 180 5.42 -9.78 -5.54
C GLU A 180 6.92 -9.45 -5.54
N GLY A 181 7.73 -10.28 -6.20
CA GLY A 181 9.16 -10.04 -6.37
C GLY A 181 9.46 -8.78 -7.17
N ASP A 182 8.74 -8.57 -8.26
CA ASP A 182 8.89 -7.38 -9.11
C ASP A 182 8.48 -6.11 -8.37
N LEU A 183 7.35 -6.14 -7.66
CA LEU A 183 6.88 -5.01 -6.86
C LEU A 183 7.82 -4.71 -5.68
N TYR A 184 8.32 -5.75 -5.00
CA TYR A 184 9.34 -5.57 -3.96
C TYR A 184 10.59 -4.87 -4.50
N ASN A 185 11.12 -5.34 -5.63
CA ASN A 185 12.28 -4.71 -6.25
C ASN A 185 12.04 -3.27 -6.68
N TYR A 186 10.80 -2.94 -7.04
CA TYR A 186 10.40 -1.57 -7.38
C TYR A 186 10.33 -0.64 -6.17
N LEU A 187 9.90 -1.16 -5.01
CA LEU A 187 9.64 -0.39 -3.79
C LEU A 187 10.76 -0.44 -2.74
N LYS A 188 11.71 -1.36 -2.83
CA LYS A 188 12.70 -1.67 -1.77
C LYS A 188 13.57 -0.52 -1.29
N ASN A 189 13.66 0.57 -2.05
CA ASN A 189 14.43 1.75 -1.69
C ASN A 189 13.55 2.86 -1.09
N ASN A 190 12.27 2.62 -0.90
CA ASN A 190 11.39 3.57 -0.26
C ASN A 190 11.71 3.71 1.22
N GLU A 191 11.48 4.89 1.74
CA GLU A 191 11.62 5.22 3.16
C GLU A 191 10.25 5.56 3.75
N THR A 192 10.00 5.06 4.96
CA THR A 192 8.75 5.37 5.67
C THR A 192 8.66 6.87 5.99
N PRO A 193 7.55 7.54 5.65
CA PRO A 193 7.33 8.93 5.99
C PRO A 193 7.43 9.19 7.48
N LYS A 194 8.14 10.25 7.87
CA LYS A 194 8.40 10.62 9.25
C LYS A 194 7.83 11.99 9.60
N GLY A 195 7.29 12.10 10.79
CA GLY A 195 6.96 13.39 11.40
C GLY A 195 8.16 13.91 12.18
N GLU A 196 8.54 15.15 11.95
CA GLU A 196 9.65 15.80 12.62
C GLU A 196 9.15 16.74 13.73
N PHE A 197 9.73 16.59 14.92
CA PHE A 197 9.39 17.37 16.11
C PHE A 197 10.64 18.00 16.67
N TYR A 198 10.55 19.29 16.98
CA TYR A 198 11.67 20.07 17.52
C TYR A 198 11.32 20.62 18.87
N LEU A 199 12.22 20.42 19.82
CA LEU A 199 12.15 20.96 21.16
C LEU A 199 12.74 22.37 21.16
N ASP A 200 11.96 23.36 21.57
CA ASP A 200 12.41 24.75 21.69
C ASP A 200 13.16 25.02 22.99
N ASP A 201 13.68 26.26 23.15
CA ASP A 201 14.40 26.69 24.36
C ASP A 201 13.54 26.69 25.64
N LYS A 202 12.22 26.61 25.48
CA LYS A 202 11.25 26.49 26.59
C LYS A 202 10.86 25.04 26.89
N ALA A 203 11.55 24.07 26.25
CA ALA A 203 11.28 22.64 26.30
C ALA A 203 9.86 22.27 25.83
N ILE A 204 9.30 23.02 24.89
CA ILE A 204 8.04 22.72 24.21
C ILE A 204 8.34 22.12 22.85
N TYR A 205 7.71 20.98 22.53
CA TYR A 205 7.79 20.38 21.22
C TYR A 205 6.83 21.05 20.24
N SER A 206 7.33 21.33 19.04
CA SER A 206 6.52 21.74 17.89
C SER A 206 6.71 20.77 16.73
N LYS A 207 5.63 20.39 16.05
CA LYS A 207 5.70 19.67 14.78
C LYS A 207 6.06 20.67 13.69
N GLN A 208 7.17 20.43 12.97
CA GLN A 208 7.62 21.35 11.93
C GLN A 208 7.32 20.85 10.52
N SER A 209 7.55 19.56 10.26
CA SER A 209 7.41 19.02 8.91
C SER A 209 7.02 17.54 8.91
N VAL A 210 6.60 17.10 7.75
CA VAL A 210 6.56 15.68 7.40
C VAL A 210 7.68 15.47 6.38
N SER A 211 8.63 14.62 6.72
CA SER A 211 9.70 14.22 5.83
C SER A 211 9.24 13.01 5.01
N VAL A 212 9.19 13.18 3.71
CA VAL A 212 8.96 12.10 2.73
C VAL A 212 10.11 12.15 1.74
N SER A 213 10.74 11.02 1.49
CA SER A 213 11.80 10.96 0.49
C SER A 213 11.24 11.23 -0.91
N ASP A 214 11.87 12.15 -1.65
CA ASP A 214 11.49 12.44 -3.04
C ASP A 214 11.75 11.25 -3.98
N GLU A 215 12.54 10.26 -3.53
CA GLU A 215 12.81 9.04 -4.28
C GLU A 215 11.76 7.95 -4.06
N ASN A 216 10.81 8.14 -3.13
CA ASN A 216 9.75 7.19 -2.87
C ASN A 216 8.87 6.98 -4.09
N ARG A 217 8.64 5.72 -4.39
CA ARG A 217 7.80 5.26 -5.50
C ARG A 217 6.45 4.83 -4.99
N ASN A 218 5.41 5.11 -5.76
CA ASN A 218 4.05 4.69 -5.49
C ASN A 218 3.56 3.74 -6.57
N LEU A 219 2.60 2.90 -6.24
CA LEU A 219 1.94 2.02 -7.20
C LEU A 219 0.72 2.72 -7.75
N ARG A 220 0.58 2.73 -9.09
CA ARG A 220 -0.59 3.27 -9.75
C ARG A 220 -1.31 2.16 -10.49
N LEU A 221 -2.56 1.91 -10.09
CA LEU A 221 -3.41 0.88 -10.68
C LEU A 221 -4.32 1.46 -11.76
N THR A 222 -4.94 0.57 -12.52
CA THR A 222 -5.95 0.93 -13.53
C THR A 222 -7.33 1.18 -12.90
N ILE A 223 -7.51 0.83 -11.63
CA ILE A 223 -8.75 1.04 -10.86
C ILE A 223 -9.12 2.52 -10.85
N ASP A 224 -10.39 2.79 -10.99
CA ASP A 224 -11.00 4.11 -10.79
C ASP A 224 -11.71 4.12 -9.44
N LYS A 225 -11.23 4.96 -8.52
CA LYS A 225 -11.74 4.98 -7.15
C LYS A 225 -13.22 5.31 -7.06
N ASP A 226 -13.67 6.28 -7.85
CA ASP A 226 -15.08 6.71 -7.81
C ASP A 226 -16.00 5.59 -8.30
N MET A 227 -15.55 4.83 -9.31
CA MET A 227 -16.27 3.64 -9.80
C MET A 227 -16.25 2.52 -8.77
N GLN A 228 -15.10 2.29 -8.13
CA GLN A 228 -14.92 1.29 -7.07
C GLN A 228 -15.87 1.57 -5.90
N ASP A 229 -15.83 2.79 -5.35
CA ASP A 229 -16.68 3.22 -4.23
C ASP A 229 -18.17 3.11 -4.58
N LYS A 230 -18.54 3.42 -5.82
CA LYS A 230 -19.93 3.31 -6.28
C LYS A 230 -20.41 1.87 -6.39
N VAL A 231 -19.57 0.96 -6.83
CA VAL A 231 -19.90 -0.48 -6.88
C VAL A 231 -20.03 -1.04 -5.47
N GLU A 232 -19.14 -0.66 -4.54
CA GLU A 232 -19.25 -1.03 -3.12
C GLU A 232 -20.60 -0.56 -2.55
N GLU A 233 -20.96 0.72 -2.71
CA GLU A 233 -22.24 1.27 -2.27
C GLU A 233 -23.46 0.47 -2.80
N VAL A 234 -23.40 0.06 -4.06
CA VAL A 234 -24.47 -0.76 -4.66
C VAL A 234 -24.54 -2.14 -4.02
N LEU A 235 -23.42 -2.81 -3.82
CA LEU A 235 -23.37 -4.15 -3.22
C LEU A 235 -23.80 -4.14 -1.74
N ASP A 236 -23.50 -3.08 -1.01
CA ASP A 236 -23.87 -2.91 0.40
C ASP A 236 -25.32 -2.49 0.60
N SER A 237 -26.05 -2.21 -0.49
CA SER A 237 -27.45 -1.85 -0.40
C SER A 237 -28.31 -3.00 0.08
N ASP A 238 -29.40 -2.69 0.78
CA ASP A 238 -30.38 -3.66 1.31
C ASP A 238 -30.91 -4.64 0.26
N LYS A 239 -30.94 -4.23 -0.99
CA LYS A 239 -31.38 -5.04 -2.13
C LYS A 239 -30.59 -6.33 -2.29
N TYR A 240 -29.31 -6.32 -1.90
CA TYR A 240 -28.39 -7.45 -2.07
C TYR A 240 -27.99 -8.13 -0.75
N ASN A 241 -28.64 -7.79 0.37
CA ASN A 241 -28.34 -8.37 1.69
C ASN A 241 -28.53 -9.89 1.77
N TYR A 242 -29.34 -10.47 0.90
CA TYR A 242 -29.52 -11.92 0.81
C TYR A 242 -28.37 -12.65 0.10
N LEU A 243 -27.50 -11.94 -0.61
CA LEU A 243 -26.33 -12.50 -1.30
C LEU A 243 -25.11 -12.31 -0.43
N LYS A 244 -24.45 -13.41 -0.07
CA LYS A 244 -23.20 -13.39 0.72
C LYS A 244 -21.96 -13.32 -0.17
N ASN A 245 -21.97 -14.09 -1.24
CA ASN A 245 -20.87 -14.22 -2.18
C ASN A 245 -21.25 -13.60 -3.53
N ILE A 246 -20.97 -12.32 -3.67
CA ILE A 246 -21.17 -11.59 -4.92
C ILE A 246 -19.93 -10.74 -5.20
N GLY A 247 -19.41 -10.84 -6.40
CA GLY A 247 -18.32 -10.02 -6.88
C GLY A 247 -18.67 -9.33 -8.19
N VAL A 248 -18.10 -8.16 -8.40
CA VAL A 248 -18.24 -7.35 -9.62
C VAL A 248 -16.85 -6.97 -10.12
N ILE A 249 -16.59 -7.25 -11.38
CA ILE A 249 -15.41 -6.75 -12.09
C ILE A 249 -15.91 -5.91 -13.28
N ILE A 250 -15.43 -4.67 -13.35
CA ILE A 250 -15.68 -3.78 -14.47
C ILE A 250 -14.39 -3.59 -15.25
N MET A 251 -14.43 -3.93 -16.53
CA MET A 251 -13.28 -3.87 -17.42
C MET A 251 -13.60 -2.99 -18.64
N GLU A 252 -12.61 -2.19 -19.03
CA GLU A 252 -12.67 -1.38 -20.25
C GLU A 252 -12.52 -2.28 -21.48
N SER A 253 -13.49 -2.26 -22.38
CA SER A 253 -13.55 -3.20 -23.52
C SER A 253 -12.39 -3.06 -24.49
N ASP A 254 -11.89 -1.85 -24.70
CA ASP A 254 -10.86 -1.58 -25.71
C ASP A 254 -9.46 -1.92 -25.24
N SER A 255 -9.20 -1.78 -23.95
CA SER A 255 -7.85 -1.90 -23.36
C SER A 255 -7.67 -3.12 -22.45
N GLY A 256 -8.76 -3.73 -22.00
CA GLY A 256 -8.74 -4.79 -20.98
C GLY A 256 -8.40 -4.29 -19.58
N LYS A 257 -8.31 -2.97 -19.35
CA LYS A 257 -8.00 -2.41 -18.03
C LYS A 257 -9.15 -2.61 -17.06
N ILE A 258 -8.85 -3.18 -15.90
CA ILE A 258 -9.83 -3.32 -14.83
C ILE A 258 -10.02 -1.95 -14.16
N LYS A 259 -11.25 -1.46 -14.16
CA LYS A 259 -11.65 -0.18 -13.59
C LYS A 259 -12.25 -0.31 -12.20
N SER A 260 -12.86 -1.46 -11.90
CA SER A 260 -13.39 -1.76 -10.58
C SER A 260 -13.34 -3.26 -10.34
N MET A 261 -13.05 -3.66 -9.12
CA MET A 261 -13.03 -5.04 -8.68
C MET A 261 -13.47 -5.07 -7.21
N VAL A 262 -14.71 -5.48 -6.98
CA VAL A 262 -15.35 -5.44 -5.65
C VAL A 262 -16.00 -6.77 -5.35
N GLN A 263 -15.78 -7.29 -4.17
CA GLN A 263 -16.56 -8.38 -3.61
C GLN A 263 -17.22 -7.97 -2.30
N LYS A 264 -18.39 -8.56 -2.02
CA LYS A 264 -19.20 -8.21 -0.86
C LYS A 264 -18.64 -8.76 0.45
N ASP A 265 -17.92 -9.87 0.41
CA ASP A 265 -17.31 -10.46 1.60
C ASP A 265 -16.07 -9.64 2.00
N GLU A 266 -16.24 -8.76 2.99
CA GLU A 266 -15.15 -7.92 3.51
C GLU A 266 -14.02 -8.71 4.18
N SER A 267 -14.21 -10.00 4.47
CA SER A 267 -13.14 -10.87 5.00
C SER A 267 -12.14 -11.31 3.93
N GLU A 268 -12.48 -11.13 2.64
CA GLU A 268 -11.70 -11.57 1.51
C GLU A 268 -11.23 -10.39 0.65
N ALA A 269 -9.99 -10.44 0.18
CA ALA A 269 -9.44 -9.40 -0.66
C ALA A 269 -10.16 -9.31 -2.01
N ASN A 270 -10.41 -8.10 -2.50
CA ASN A 270 -11.05 -7.91 -3.81
C ASN A 270 -10.30 -8.58 -4.95
N ILE A 271 -8.97 -8.63 -4.88
CA ILE A 271 -8.12 -9.31 -5.85
C ILE A 271 -8.41 -10.82 -5.93
N ASN A 272 -8.97 -11.42 -4.88
CA ASN A 272 -9.31 -12.83 -4.86
C ASN A 272 -10.41 -13.20 -5.88
N LEU A 273 -11.19 -12.22 -6.36
CA LEU A 273 -12.12 -12.43 -7.47
C LEU A 273 -11.44 -12.95 -8.76
N GLY A 274 -10.15 -12.62 -8.94
CA GLY A 274 -9.39 -13.03 -10.12
C GLY A 274 -8.42 -14.18 -9.90
N ILE A 275 -8.13 -14.57 -8.64
CA ILE A 275 -6.98 -15.46 -8.34
C ILE A 275 -7.28 -16.62 -7.39
N GLU A 276 -8.45 -16.67 -6.74
CA GLU A 276 -8.69 -17.67 -5.72
C GLU A 276 -9.38 -18.94 -6.20
N GLN A 277 -9.24 -19.98 -5.34
CA GLN A 277 -9.86 -21.27 -5.47
C GLN A 277 -11.41 -21.25 -5.48
N MET A 278 -12.02 -20.09 -5.24
CA MET A 278 -13.45 -19.89 -5.43
C MET A 278 -13.75 -19.74 -6.91
N GLY A 279 -13.63 -20.82 -7.65
CA GLY A 279 -14.13 -20.89 -9.01
C GLY A 279 -15.64 -20.66 -8.99
N TYR A 280 -16.12 -19.64 -9.66
CA TYR A 280 -17.52 -19.50 -9.95
C TYR A 280 -17.89 -20.41 -11.11
N GLU A 281 -18.99 -21.17 -10.98
CA GLU A 281 -19.51 -21.91 -12.13
C GLU A 281 -19.92 -20.91 -13.21
N PRO A 282 -19.33 -20.95 -14.43
CA PRO A 282 -19.63 -19.98 -15.48
C PRO A 282 -21.06 -20.09 -15.99
N GLY A 283 -21.71 -21.20 -15.75
CA GLY A 283 -23.09 -21.43 -16.18
C GLY A 283 -23.23 -21.24 -17.68
N SER A 284 -24.34 -20.62 -18.07
CA SER A 284 -24.66 -20.39 -19.51
C SER A 284 -23.72 -19.43 -20.22
N ILE A 285 -22.88 -18.67 -19.52
CA ILE A 285 -21.88 -17.80 -20.17
C ILE A 285 -20.87 -18.65 -20.95
N TYR A 286 -20.53 -19.85 -20.46
CA TYR A 286 -19.61 -20.76 -21.16
C TYR A 286 -20.12 -21.21 -22.53
N LYS A 287 -21.41 -21.06 -22.80
CA LYS A 287 -21.99 -21.32 -24.15
C LYS A 287 -21.42 -20.40 -25.22
N ILE A 288 -20.93 -19.22 -24.86
CA ILE A 288 -20.22 -18.32 -25.77
C ILE A 288 -18.97 -19.04 -26.31
N ILE A 289 -18.19 -19.65 -25.45
CA ILE A 289 -17.00 -20.39 -25.83
C ILE A 289 -17.35 -21.63 -26.68
N THR A 290 -18.38 -22.39 -26.27
CA THR A 290 -18.84 -23.57 -27.01
C THR A 290 -19.33 -23.18 -28.41
N LEU A 291 -20.11 -22.11 -28.53
CA LEU A 291 -20.63 -21.60 -29.80
C LEU A 291 -19.50 -21.13 -30.71
N SER A 292 -18.64 -20.27 -30.21
CA SER A 292 -17.53 -19.70 -30.96
C SER A 292 -16.60 -20.81 -31.47
N SER A 293 -16.24 -21.75 -30.58
CA SER A 293 -15.40 -22.90 -30.95
C SER A 293 -16.02 -23.77 -32.04
N ALA A 294 -17.33 -24.06 -31.92
CA ALA A 294 -18.01 -24.90 -32.87
C ALA A 294 -18.18 -24.23 -34.28
N LEU A 295 -18.38 -22.90 -34.29
CA LEU A 295 -18.41 -22.10 -35.50
C LEU A 295 -17.02 -22.03 -36.17
N GLU A 296 -16.00 -21.69 -35.39
CA GLU A 296 -14.62 -21.52 -35.86
C GLU A 296 -14.06 -22.83 -36.41
N CYS A 297 -14.36 -23.96 -35.76
CA CYS A 297 -13.99 -25.29 -36.23
C CYS A 297 -14.84 -25.81 -37.42
N GLY A 298 -15.82 -25.03 -37.90
CA GLY A 298 -16.73 -25.42 -38.99
C GLY A 298 -17.61 -26.63 -38.65
N ILE A 299 -17.84 -26.90 -37.35
CA ILE A 299 -18.65 -28.03 -36.87
C ILE A 299 -20.15 -27.75 -37.05
N ILE A 300 -20.51 -26.49 -36.94
CA ILE A 300 -21.89 -25.99 -37.09
C ILE A 300 -21.90 -24.72 -37.91
N ASN A 301 -23.11 -24.38 -38.40
CA ASN A 301 -23.45 -23.07 -38.93
C ASN A 301 -24.54 -22.46 -38.08
N ILE A 302 -24.63 -21.12 -37.99
CA ILE A 302 -25.58 -20.42 -37.15
C ILE A 302 -27.04 -20.75 -37.49
N ASN A 303 -27.29 -21.12 -38.76
CA ASN A 303 -28.62 -21.51 -39.29
C ASN A 303 -28.93 -23.00 -39.15
N ASP A 304 -27.96 -23.82 -38.70
CA ASP A 304 -28.23 -25.23 -38.46
C ASP A 304 -29.34 -25.42 -37.46
N THR A 305 -30.12 -26.47 -37.60
CA THR A 305 -31.22 -26.77 -36.71
C THR A 305 -30.99 -28.00 -35.88
N TYR A 306 -31.35 -27.92 -34.61
CA TYR A 306 -31.28 -28.98 -33.62
C TYR A 306 -32.63 -29.18 -32.95
N THR A 307 -32.87 -30.37 -32.41
CA THR A 307 -34.12 -30.65 -31.69
C THR A 307 -33.87 -30.71 -30.19
N CYS A 308 -34.47 -29.80 -29.45
CA CYS A 308 -34.54 -29.86 -28.00
C CYS A 308 -35.69 -30.75 -27.56
N LYS A 309 -35.40 -31.89 -26.94
CA LYS A 309 -36.39 -32.81 -26.41
C LYS A 309 -36.80 -32.54 -24.97
N GLY A 310 -36.10 -31.66 -24.31
CA GLY A 310 -36.31 -31.37 -22.86
C GLY A 310 -35.50 -32.29 -21.94
N ASP A 311 -34.52 -33.04 -22.47
CA ASP A 311 -33.74 -33.98 -21.67
C ASP A 311 -32.89 -33.26 -20.58
N ILE A 312 -32.41 -32.05 -20.90
CA ILE A 312 -31.68 -31.17 -19.98
C ILE A 312 -32.50 -29.89 -19.67
N CYS A 313 -33.29 -29.41 -20.61
CA CYS A 313 -34.20 -28.29 -20.41
C CYS A 313 -35.45 -28.74 -19.65
N LYS A 314 -35.97 -27.89 -18.76
CA LYS A 314 -37.22 -28.19 -18.02
C LYS A 314 -38.41 -28.35 -18.96
N THR A 315 -38.41 -27.69 -20.10
CA THR A 315 -39.42 -27.71 -21.14
C THR A 315 -38.80 -27.94 -22.51
N PRO A 316 -39.31 -28.82 -23.37
CA PRO A 316 -38.81 -28.98 -24.74
C PRO A 316 -39.09 -27.74 -25.58
N HIS A 317 -38.08 -27.27 -26.32
CA HIS A 317 -38.19 -26.15 -27.24
C HIS A 317 -38.53 -26.58 -28.69
N GLY A 318 -38.50 -27.92 -28.96
CA GLY A 318 -38.72 -28.45 -30.29
C GLY A 318 -37.55 -28.21 -31.24
N LYS A 319 -37.81 -28.13 -32.54
CA LYS A 319 -36.79 -27.88 -33.57
C LYS A 319 -36.49 -26.40 -33.68
N ILE A 320 -35.27 -26.00 -33.36
CA ILE A 320 -34.82 -24.58 -33.32
C ILE A 320 -33.46 -24.44 -34.01
N THR A 321 -33.15 -23.25 -34.51
CA THR A 321 -31.82 -22.92 -35.04
C THR A 321 -30.78 -22.78 -33.91
N VAL A 322 -29.51 -22.85 -34.26
CA VAL A 322 -28.39 -22.57 -33.32
C VAL A 322 -28.52 -21.14 -32.74
N GLU A 323 -28.84 -20.16 -33.59
CA GLU A 323 -29.08 -18.80 -33.18
C GLU A 323 -30.18 -18.72 -32.10
N LYS A 324 -31.34 -19.33 -32.38
CA LYS A 324 -32.45 -19.34 -31.42
C LYS A 324 -32.11 -20.11 -30.16
N ALA A 325 -31.36 -21.21 -30.27
CA ALA A 325 -30.90 -21.95 -29.10
C ALA A 325 -29.95 -21.12 -28.19
N PHE A 326 -29.11 -20.28 -28.80
CA PHE A 326 -28.23 -19.36 -28.05
C PHE A 326 -29.04 -18.26 -27.38
N GLU A 327 -29.94 -17.62 -28.12
CA GLU A 327 -30.84 -16.56 -27.62
C GLU A 327 -31.61 -16.99 -26.35
N ILE A 328 -32.21 -18.19 -26.39
CA ILE A 328 -32.99 -18.72 -25.26
C ILE A 328 -32.16 -19.58 -24.28
N SER A 329 -30.85 -19.65 -24.51
CA SER A 329 -29.90 -20.43 -23.67
C SER A 329 -30.28 -21.92 -23.52
N CYS A 330 -30.66 -22.59 -24.64
CA CYS A 330 -31.11 -23.98 -24.64
C CYS A 330 -29.98 -24.97 -24.27
N ASN A 331 -30.03 -25.61 -23.09
CA ASN A 331 -29.03 -26.54 -22.62
C ASN A 331 -28.95 -27.80 -23.47
N ASP A 332 -30.08 -28.36 -23.95
CA ASP A 332 -30.16 -29.53 -24.79
C ASP A 332 -29.39 -29.37 -26.11
N VAL A 333 -29.64 -28.25 -26.79
CA VAL A 333 -28.93 -28.00 -28.07
C VAL A 333 -27.46 -27.77 -27.86
N PHE A 334 -27.08 -27.05 -26.80
CA PHE A 334 -25.66 -26.82 -26.50
C PHE A 334 -24.92 -28.06 -26.02
N ALA A 335 -25.59 -29.02 -25.37
CA ALA A 335 -25.05 -30.35 -25.10
C ALA A 335 -24.77 -31.13 -26.39
N GLN A 336 -25.70 -31.09 -27.36
CA GLN A 336 -25.53 -31.72 -28.69
C GLN A 336 -24.37 -31.07 -29.45
N ILE A 337 -24.27 -29.72 -29.44
CA ILE A 337 -23.16 -28.99 -30.07
C ILE A 337 -21.83 -29.36 -29.42
N GLY A 338 -21.76 -29.31 -28.08
CA GLY A 338 -20.55 -29.66 -27.33
C GLY A 338 -20.09 -31.11 -27.59
N SER A 339 -21.05 -32.06 -27.63
CA SER A 339 -20.76 -33.47 -27.96
C SER A 339 -20.23 -33.63 -29.39
N LYS A 340 -20.76 -32.86 -30.36
CA LYS A 340 -20.30 -32.87 -31.73
C LYS A 340 -18.92 -32.22 -31.90
N LEU A 341 -18.65 -31.16 -31.13
CA LEU A 341 -17.35 -30.48 -31.10
C LEU A 341 -16.25 -31.39 -30.53
N GLY A 342 -16.56 -32.05 -29.42
CA GLY A 342 -15.63 -32.89 -28.68
C GLY A 342 -14.77 -32.11 -27.68
N TYR A 343 -14.26 -32.84 -26.69
CA TYR A 343 -13.48 -32.29 -25.59
C TYR A 343 -12.21 -31.56 -26.06
N ASP A 344 -11.42 -32.22 -26.93
CA ASP A 344 -10.10 -31.72 -27.32
C ASP A 344 -10.18 -30.36 -28.03
N LYS A 345 -11.10 -30.21 -28.98
CA LYS A 345 -11.30 -28.94 -29.70
C LYS A 345 -11.84 -27.86 -28.81
N LEU A 346 -12.78 -28.19 -27.88
CA LEU A 346 -13.31 -27.23 -26.93
C LEU A 346 -12.21 -26.71 -26.00
N MET A 347 -11.34 -27.61 -25.51
CA MET A 347 -10.23 -27.25 -24.62
C MET A 347 -9.14 -26.46 -25.35
N GLU A 348 -8.79 -26.85 -26.56
CA GLU A 348 -7.84 -26.10 -27.37
C GLU A 348 -8.31 -24.69 -27.63
N TYR A 349 -9.57 -24.51 -28.01
CA TYR A 349 -10.16 -23.21 -28.24
C TYR A 349 -10.24 -22.40 -26.95
N SER A 350 -10.67 -23.00 -25.85
CA SER A 350 -10.71 -22.35 -24.54
C SER A 350 -9.35 -21.80 -24.12
N LYS A 351 -8.29 -22.59 -24.31
CA LYS A 351 -6.91 -22.14 -24.04
C LYS A 351 -6.47 -21.01 -24.97
N SER A 352 -6.86 -21.05 -26.24
CA SER A 352 -6.55 -19.96 -27.19
C SER A 352 -7.23 -18.64 -26.81
N GLN A 353 -8.35 -18.70 -26.09
CA GLN A 353 -9.06 -17.54 -25.54
C GLN A 353 -8.47 -17.08 -24.18
N GLY A 354 -7.40 -17.68 -23.72
CA GLY A 354 -6.72 -17.32 -22.48
C GLY A 354 -7.23 -18.03 -21.23
N LEU A 355 -8.28 -18.86 -21.34
CA LEU A 355 -8.71 -19.68 -20.21
C LEU A 355 -7.64 -20.73 -19.86
N TYR A 356 -7.51 -21.07 -18.59
CA TYR A 356 -6.49 -21.98 -18.05
C TYR A 356 -5.04 -21.45 -18.15
N ASN A 357 -4.84 -20.19 -18.51
CA ASN A 357 -3.53 -19.56 -18.48
C ASN A 357 -3.26 -18.96 -17.10
N ARG A 358 -2.01 -19.07 -16.68
CA ARG A 358 -1.56 -18.36 -15.47
C ARG A 358 -1.33 -16.90 -15.84
N VAL A 359 -2.08 -15.97 -15.22
CA VAL A 359 -2.09 -14.55 -15.61
C VAL A 359 -1.24 -13.70 -14.68
N LEU A 360 -1.42 -13.82 -13.36
CA LEU A 360 -0.82 -12.93 -12.38
C LEU A 360 0.49 -13.46 -11.77
N ASN A 361 0.76 -14.77 -11.92
CA ASN A 361 2.00 -15.42 -11.46
C ASN A 361 2.36 -15.11 -9.99
N PHE A 362 1.38 -15.22 -9.07
CA PHE A 362 1.61 -15.04 -7.64
C PHE A 362 2.52 -16.12 -7.05
N ALA A 363 3.36 -15.73 -6.08
CA ALA A 363 4.27 -16.65 -5.40
C ALA A 363 3.50 -17.72 -4.60
N GLY A 364 3.99 -18.96 -4.67
CA GLY A 364 3.49 -20.09 -3.88
C GLY A 364 2.10 -20.57 -4.25
N THR A 365 1.62 -20.23 -5.43
CA THR A 365 0.30 -20.68 -5.88
C THR A 365 0.35 -21.93 -6.73
N ASN A 366 -0.24 -23.01 -6.22
CA ASN A 366 -0.87 -24.03 -7.06
C ASN A 366 -2.25 -23.54 -7.55
N ARG A 367 -2.47 -22.22 -7.57
CA ARG A 367 -3.74 -21.61 -7.89
C ARG A 367 -3.97 -21.69 -9.38
N ASN A 368 -5.07 -22.28 -9.78
CA ASN A 368 -5.55 -22.16 -11.13
C ASN A 368 -6.07 -20.73 -11.32
N GLU A 369 -5.24 -19.90 -11.93
CA GLU A 369 -5.64 -18.58 -12.38
C GLU A 369 -6.30 -18.77 -13.73
N ALA A 370 -7.62 -18.86 -13.79
CA ALA A 370 -8.34 -18.78 -15.05
C ALA A 370 -9.82 -18.59 -14.83
#